data_5467fc22f10d56ccb2f814d1577e5772
#
_entry.id   5467fc22f10d56ccb2f814d1577e5772
#
_cell.length_a   1.000
_cell.length_b   1.000
_cell.length_c   1.000
_cell.angle_alpha   90.00
_cell.angle_beta   90.00
_cell.angle_gamma   90.00
#
_symmetry.space_group_name_H-M   'P 1'
#
loop_
_entity.id
_entity.type
_entity.pdbx_description
1 polymer ?
#
loop_
_entity_poly.entity_id
_entity_poly.type
_entity_poly.pdbx_seq_one_letter_code
_entity_poly.pdbx_strand_id
1 'polypeptide(L)'
;MAKKSAVNRNEMVKRLAKQYEAKRAALKATANNEALPLEERFEARLKLAKLPRNSSKTRTRNRCEVTGCPRGFYRKLKMSRIALRDLGAAGHVPGLVKSSW
;
A
#
# COMPACT_ATOMS: atom_id res chain seq x y z
N MET A 1 19.11 -4.52 -1.01
CA MET A 1 18.49 -3.36 -0.34
C MET A 1 17.85 -2.42 -1.37
N ALA A 2 16.75 -1.79 -1.03
CA ALA A 2 16.10 -0.82 -1.92
C ALA A 2 16.79 0.55 -1.83
N LYS A 3 16.79 1.30 -2.94
CA LYS A 3 17.25 2.69 -2.95
C LYS A 3 16.34 3.57 -2.07
N LYS A 4 16.92 4.51 -1.33
CA LYS A 4 16.19 5.50 -0.53
C LYS A 4 15.09 6.22 -1.33
N SER A 5 15.38 6.58 -2.58
CA SER A 5 14.43 7.23 -3.47
C SER A 5 13.17 6.38 -3.72
N ALA A 6 13.31 5.06 -3.83
CA ALA A 6 12.18 4.16 -4.02
C ALA A 6 11.31 4.05 -2.75
N VAL A 7 11.91 4.07 -1.57
CA VAL A 7 11.21 4.09 -0.29
C VAL A 7 10.46 5.40 -0.12
N ASN A 8 11.14 6.53 -0.31
CA ASN A 8 10.54 7.87 -0.19
C ASN A 8 9.36 8.07 -1.18
N ARG A 9 9.52 7.58 -2.41
CA ARG A 9 8.41 7.62 -3.39
C ARG A 9 7.21 6.81 -2.91
N ASN A 10 7.42 5.64 -2.34
CA ASN A 10 6.35 4.81 -1.81
C ASN A 10 5.63 5.48 -0.62
N GLU A 11 6.37 6.15 0.25
CA GLU A 11 5.79 6.91 1.37
C GLU A 11 4.97 8.10 0.88
N MET A 12 5.45 8.82 -0.13
CA MET A 12 4.68 9.88 -0.78
C MET A 12 3.37 9.35 -1.37
N VAL A 13 3.41 8.21 -2.07
CA VAL A 13 2.21 7.56 -2.61
C VAL A 13 1.25 7.14 -1.50
N LYS A 14 1.74 6.58 -0.41
CA LYS A 14 0.91 6.21 0.76
C LYS A 14 0.23 7.43 1.37
N ARG A 15 0.97 8.54 1.51
CA ARG A 15 0.43 9.81 2.04
C ARG A 15 -0.69 10.36 1.17
N LEU A 16 -0.47 10.41 -0.15
CA LEU A 16 -1.48 10.86 -1.11
C LEU A 16 -2.70 9.93 -1.12
N ALA A 17 -2.49 8.61 -1.11
CA ALA A 17 -3.58 7.64 -1.06
C ALA A 17 -4.46 7.84 0.17
N LYS A 18 -3.87 8.08 1.34
CA LYS A 18 -4.59 8.36 2.59
C LYS A 18 -5.35 9.70 2.53
N GLN A 19 -4.71 10.74 2.00
CA GLN A 19 -5.32 12.08 1.86
C GLN A 19 -6.57 12.08 0.99
N TYR A 20 -6.56 11.31 -0.10
CA TYR A 20 -7.67 11.24 -1.06
C TYR A 20 -8.62 10.07 -0.82
N GLU A 21 -8.42 9.26 0.22
CA GLU A 21 -9.20 8.03 0.48
C GLU A 21 -10.70 8.31 0.59
N ALA A 22 -11.10 9.25 1.44
CA ALA A 22 -12.51 9.61 1.64
C ALA A 22 -13.14 10.17 0.36
N LYS A 23 -12.44 11.06 -0.34
CA LYS A 23 -12.92 11.66 -1.60
C LYS A 23 -13.10 10.62 -2.69
N ARG A 24 -12.16 9.68 -2.81
CA ARG A 24 -12.25 8.59 -3.79
C ARG A 24 -13.38 7.61 -3.44
N ALA A 25 -13.57 7.30 -2.17
CA ALA A 25 -14.65 6.42 -1.70
C ALA A 25 -16.02 7.04 -2.02
N ALA A 26 -16.23 8.32 -1.73
CA ALA A 26 -17.47 9.02 -2.04
C ALA A 26 -17.76 9.03 -3.56
N LEU A 27 -16.76 9.38 -4.39
CA LEU A 27 -16.92 9.39 -5.85
C LEU A 27 -17.19 8.00 -6.42
N LYS A 28 -16.57 6.95 -5.87
CA LYS A 28 -16.85 5.57 -6.28
C LYS A 28 -18.26 5.12 -5.89
N ALA A 29 -18.72 5.48 -4.69
CA ALA A 29 -20.07 5.18 -4.25
C ALA A 29 -21.12 5.83 -5.17
N THR A 30 -20.94 7.10 -5.53
CA THR A 30 -21.79 7.80 -6.49
C THR A 30 -21.74 7.15 -7.88
N ALA A 31 -20.55 6.84 -8.38
CA ALA A 31 -20.38 6.23 -9.71
C ALA A 31 -21.01 4.82 -9.85
N ASN A 32 -21.08 4.08 -8.75
CA ASN A 32 -21.62 2.72 -8.72
C ASN A 32 -23.09 2.65 -8.29
N ASN A 33 -23.68 3.75 -7.87
CA ASN A 33 -25.08 3.77 -7.44
C ASN A 33 -26.01 3.73 -8.66
N GLU A 34 -26.72 2.61 -8.82
CA GLU A 34 -27.65 2.40 -9.94
C GLU A 34 -28.93 3.23 -9.84
N ALA A 35 -29.28 3.71 -8.66
CA ALA A 35 -30.45 4.57 -8.45
C ALA A 35 -30.27 5.99 -8.99
N LEU A 36 -29.03 6.41 -9.26
CA LEU A 36 -28.73 7.74 -9.78
C LEU A 36 -28.80 7.78 -11.32
N PRO A 37 -29.13 8.96 -11.92
CA PRO A 37 -29.10 9.16 -13.35
C PRO A 37 -27.72 8.88 -13.94
N LEU A 38 -27.68 8.42 -15.20
CA LEU A 38 -26.42 8.12 -15.89
C LEU A 38 -25.46 9.32 -15.95
N GLU A 39 -26.01 10.53 -16.10
CA GLU A 39 -25.24 11.79 -16.17
C GLU A 39 -24.43 12.04 -14.90
N GLU A 40 -25.04 11.92 -13.73
CA GLU A 40 -24.36 12.10 -12.44
C GLU A 40 -23.30 11.04 -12.20
N ARG A 41 -23.60 9.80 -12.56
CA ARG A 41 -22.63 8.69 -12.48
C ARG A 41 -21.42 8.92 -13.39
N PHE A 42 -21.65 9.42 -14.59
CA PHE A 42 -20.60 9.76 -15.55
C PHE A 42 -19.74 10.93 -15.05
N GLU A 43 -20.34 11.98 -14.52
CA GLU A 43 -19.60 13.09 -13.90
C GLU A 43 -18.73 12.63 -12.73
N ALA A 44 -19.23 11.76 -11.89
CA ALA A 44 -18.46 11.18 -10.78
C ALA A 44 -17.23 10.42 -11.29
N ARG A 45 -17.37 9.67 -12.40
CA ARG A 45 -16.24 8.99 -13.06
C ARG A 45 -15.22 9.95 -13.63
N LEU A 46 -15.68 11.04 -14.26
CA LEU A 46 -14.78 12.09 -14.77
C LEU A 46 -14.01 12.78 -13.62
N LYS A 47 -14.70 13.12 -12.52
CA LYS A 47 -14.07 13.66 -11.32
C LYS A 47 -13.04 12.71 -10.73
N LEU A 48 -13.33 11.40 -10.73
CA LEU A 48 -12.42 10.36 -10.25
C LEU A 48 -11.17 10.24 -11.15
N ALA A 49 -11.33 10.38 -12.46
CA ALA A 49 -10.23 10.36 -13.42
C ALA A 49 -9.30 11.58 -13.30
N LYS A 50 -9.84 12.75 -12.92
CA LYS A 50 -9.06 13.97 -12.70
C LYS A 50 -8.20 13.94 -11.44
N LEU A 51 -8.45 13.01 -10.50
CA LEU A 51 -7.64 12.88 -9.29
C LEU A 51 -6.21 12.41 -9.61
N PRO A 52 -5.21 12.79 -8.78
CA PRO A 52 -3.85 12.35 -8.98
C PRO A 52 -3.74 10.82 -9.05
N ARG A 53 -2.99 10.29 -10.00
CA ARG A 53 -2.80 8.83 -10.17
C ARG A 53 -2.23 8.17 -8.91
N ASN A 54 -1.32 8.87 -8.22
CA ASN A 54 -0.68 8.37 -7.00
C ASN A 54 -1.60 8.39 -5.76
N SER A 55 -2.82 8.91 -5.89
CA SER A 55 -3.85 8.84 -4.83
C SER A 55 -4.56 7.48 -4.77
N SER A 56 -4.29 6.59 -5.72
CA SER A 56 -4.89 5.25 -5.74
C SER A 56 -4.18 4.32 -4.76
N LYS A 57 -4.95 3.66 -3.89
CA LYS A 57 -4.45 2.66 -2.93
C LYS A 57 -3.75 1.48 -3.61
N THR A 58 -4.15 1.14 -4.83
CA THR A 58 -3.54 0.04 -5.60
C THR A 58 -2.08 0.29 -5.98
N ARG A 59 -1.64 1.54 -6.00
CA ARG A 59 -0.25 1.93 -6.30
C ARG A 59 0.67 1.90 -5.10
N THR A 60 0.14 1.74 -3.90
CA THR A 60 0.95 1.58 -2.69
C THR A 60 1.57 0.19 -2.66
N ARG A 61 2.81 0.10 -2.23
CA ARG A 61 3.51 -1.17 -2.10
C ARG A 61 3.95 -1.39 -0.66
N ASN A 62 3.73 -2.59 -0.17
CA ASN A 62 4.31 -3.01 1.09
C ASN A 62 5.81 -3.20 0.91
N ARG A 63 6.61 -2.55 1.75
CA ARG A 63 8.07 -2.65 1.75
C ARG A 63 8.57 -3.01 3.14
N CYS A 64 9.62 -3.79 3.19
CA CYS A 64 10.30 -4.13 4.45
C CYS A 64 10.71 -2.84 5.17
N GLU A 65 10.39 -2.73 6.44
CA GLU A 65 10.78 -1.56 7.25
C GLU A 65 12.29 -1.49 7.50
N VAL A 66 12.95 -2.65 7.49
CA VAL A 66 14.41 -2.75 7.72
C VAL A 66 15.21 -2.47 6.43
N THR A 67 14.86 -3.14 5.33
CA THR A 67 15.65 -3.11 4.08
C THR A 67 14.99 -2.38 2.93
N GLY A 68 13.68 -2.07 3.03
CA GLY A 68 12.92 -1.46 1.96
C GLY A 68 12.55 -2.42 0.81
N CYS A 69 12.83 -3.71 0.93
CA CYS A 69 12.55 -4.71 -0.10
C CYS A 69 11.04 -4.84 -0.37
N PRO A 70 10.61 -4.80 -1.65
CA PRO A 70 9.18 -4.89 -1.98
C PRO A 70 8.66 -6.32 -2.13
N ARG A 71 9.53 -7.32 -2.08
CA ARG A 71 9.22 -8.74 -2.31
C ARG A 71 9.43 -9.56 -1.05
N GLY A 72 8.72 -10.71 -0.96
CA GLY A 72 8.84 -11.62 0.17
C GLY A 72 8.49 -10.94 1.50
N PHE A 73 7.43 -10.16 1.53
CA PHE A 73 7.02 -9.35 2.67
C PHE A 73 6.02 -10.07 3.56
N TYR A 74 6.33 -10.18 4.85
CA TYR A 74 5.41 -10.68 5.88
C TYR A 74 4.63 -9.52 6.50
N ARG A 75 3.31 -9.50 6.28
CA ARG A 75 2.45 -8.39 6.73
C ARG A 75 2.40 -8.23 8.25
N LYS A 76 2.38 -9.33 9.00
CA LYS A 76 2.37 -9.29 10.47
C LYS A 76 3.60 -8.60 11.06
N LEU A 77 4.76 -8.91 10.50
CA LEU A 77 6.06 -8.45 11.01
C LEU A 77 6.60 -7.22 10.26
N LYS A 78 5.95 -6.85 9.16
CA LYS A 78 6.35 -5.75 8.28
C LYS A 78 7.81 -5.86 7.77
N MET A 79 8.29 -7.07 7.64
CA MET A 79 9.65 -7.41 7.24
C MET A 79 9.66 -8.30 6.00
N SER A 80 10.78 -8.25 5.26
CA SER A 80 11.04 -9.23 4.20
C SER A 80 11.49 -10.58 4.78
N ARG A 81 11.34 -11.65 4.00
CA ARG A 81 11.79 -12.99 4.39
C ARG A 81 13.27 -13.05 4.77
N ILE A 82 14.11 -12.26 4.10
CA ILE A 82 15.55 -12.21 4.36
C ILE A 82 15.80 -11.50 5.69
N ALA A 83 15.22 -10.31 5.90
CA ALA A 83 15.34 -9.59 7.16
C ALA A 83 14.80 -10.39 8.33
N LEU A 84 13.68 -11.11 8.15
CA LEU A 84 13.13 -11.97 9.19
C LEU A 84 14.08 -13.11 9.56
N ARG A 85 14.71 -13.75 8.57
CA ARG A 85 15.70 -14.81 8.81
C ARG A 85 16.91 -14.28 9.57
N ASP A 86 17.45 -13.15 9.15
CA ASP A 86 18.66 -12.57 9.75
C ASP A 86 18.40 -12.11 11.19
N LEU A 87 17.30 -11.40 11.43
CA LEU A 87 16.90 -10.96 12.77
C LEU A 87 16.46 -12.12 13.67
N GLY A 88 15.83 -13.13 13.10
CA GLY A 88 15.48 -14.34 13.83
C GLY A 88 16.71 -15.14 14.27
N ALA A 89 17.71 -15.28 13.40
CA ALA A 89 18.99 -15.90 13.73
C ALA A 89 19.77 -15.12 14.79
N ALA A 90 19.67 -13.81 14.80
CA ALA A 90 20.27 -12.94 15.81
C ALA A 90 19.47 -12.92 17.15
N GLY A 91 18.32 -13.57 17.22
CA GLY A 91 17.50 -13.63 18.42
C GLY A 91 16.64 -12.38 18.71
N HIS A 92 16.49 -11.46 17.73
CA HIS A 92 15.70 -10.23 17.91
C HIS A 92 14.19 -10.46 17.76
N VAL A 93 13.76 -11.61 17.26
CA VAL A 93 12.33 -11.93 17.07
C VAL A 93 11.93 -12.97 18.13
N PRO A 94 11.16 -12.59 19.15
CA PRO A 94 10.75 -13.53 20.20
C PRO A 94 9.83 -14.62 19.64
N GLY A 95 10.01 -15.85 20.08
CA GLY A 95 9.20 -16.99 19.71
C GLY A 95 9.47 -17.57 18.31
N LEU A 96 10.42 -17.01 17.56
CA LEU A 96 10.84 -17.53 16.27
C LEU A 96 11.87 -18.64 16.47
N VAL A 97 11.51 -19.85 16.07
CA VAL A 97 12.38 -21.04 16.11
C VAL A 97 12.62 -21.53 14.70
N LYS A 98 13.86 -21.90 14.40
CA LYS A 98 14.22 -22.50 13.12
C LYS A 98 13.61 -23.90 13.02
N SER A 99 12.82 -24.16 11.98
CA SER A 99 12.14 -25.43 11.77
C SER A 99 13.00 -26.51 11.09
N SER A 100 14.15 -26.11 10.53
CA SER A 100 15.15 -27.03 9.93
C SER A 100 16.38 -27.11 10.83
N TRP A 101 16.89 -28.29 10.94
CA TRP A 101 18.13 -28.60 11.69
C TRP A 101 19.31 -28.89 10.76
#